data_83933c3b9930a698c7d434dab0a8b615
#
_entry.id   83933c3b9930a698c7d434dab0a8b615
#
_cell.length_a   1.000
_cell.length_b   1.000
_cell.length_c   1.000
_cell.angle_alpha   90.00
_cell.angle_beta   90.00
_cell.angle_gamma   90.00
#
_symmetry.space_group_name_H-M   'P 1'
#
loop_
_entity.id
_entity.type
_entity.pdbx_description
1 polymer ?
#
loop_
_entity_poly.entity_id
_entity_poly.type
_entity_poly.pdbx_seq_one_letter_code
_entity_poly.pdbx_strand_id
1 'polypeptide(L)'
;MKIRPATSADEPALRELWEEFEREVPEPAGWRSKTWDEEWSGLQRSMAAGGVFLAEDDSGPIGMMLGGPWGDDRWHVETVHVRERARRQGVAKSLLAECVRGAKAGGARHMTLGVLVTNQLAETVWRRLGFEPVEVLMTQPLDVLGERLAHLAVGPSRASTHVQTDDRTAVERAIAQFVPRLDEADLRPTSRGWIRIADPVLDADREAQTKFARDLSDRLGAVVVALALEGGAVVRFRLYERGRMVDEYLSVPAYYGALDRSDELAMAANPTLVARLTGADREEVRRVARTAPSPAELPPAETLYEDVARVMGLEA
;
A
#
# COMPACT_ATOMS: atom_id res chain seq x y z
N MET A 1 -4.69 -44.27 -10.63
CA MET A 1 -4.93 -42.85 -10.92
C MET A 1 -4.66 -42.58 -12.40
N LYS A 2 -5.57 -41.92 -13.08
CA LYS A 2 -5.48 -41.51 -14.49
C LYS A 2 -5.71 -40.00 -14.58
N ILE A 3 -4.93 -39.32 -15.40
CA ILE A 3 -5.17 -37.90 -15.75
C ILE A 3 -5.61 -37.87 -17.21
N ARG A 4 -6.63 -37.09 -17.51
CA ARG A 4 -7.11 -36.90 -18.88
C ARG A 4 -7.66 -35.48 -19.09
N PRO A 5 -7.70 -35.00 -20.33
CA PRO A 5 -8.49 -33.81 -20.67
C PRO A 5 -9.97 -34.04 -20.33
N ALA A 6 -10.60 -32.99 -19.84
CA ALA A 6 -12.04 -32.99 -19.60
C ALA A 6 -12.80 -32.70 -20.89
N THR A 7 -14.05 -33.17 -20.93
CA THR A 7 -14.99 -32.93 -22.02
C THR A 7 -16.30 -32.36 -21.47
N SER A 8 -17.21 -31.93 -22.33
CA SER A 8 -18.53 -31.45 -21.88
C SER A 8 -19.36 -32.50 -21.14
N ALA A 9 -19.07 -33.80 -21.36
CA ALA A 9 -19.73 -34.86 -20.61
C ALA A 9 -19.32 -34.94 -19.13
N ASP A 10 -18.21 -34.28 -18.78
CA ASP A 10 -17.68 -34.22 -17.40
C ASP A 10 -18.28 -33.08 -16.57
N GLU A 11 -19.24 -32.32 -17.12
CA GLU A 11 -19.87 -31.20 -16.42
C GLU A 11 -20.28 -31.51 -14.98
N PRO A 12 -20.98 -32.62 -14.69
CA PRO A 12 -21.40 -32.92 -13.32
C PRO A 12 -20.21 -33.10 -12.36
N ALA A 13 -19.16 -33.75 -12.82
CA ALA A 13 -17.96 -33.99 -12.03
C ALA A 13 -17.14 -32.71 -11.79
N LEU A 14 -17.02 -31.86 -12.80
CA LEU A 14 -16.36 -30.57 -12.70
C LEU A 14 -17.11 -29.64 -11.77
N ARG A 15 -18.44 -29.64 -11.85
CA ARG A 15 -19.30 -28.86 -10.95
C ARG A 15 -19.10 -29.27 -9.49
N GLU A 16 -19.13 -30.57 -9.19
CA GLU A 16 -18.94 -31.07 -7.83
C GLU A 16 -17.56 -30.64 -7.27
N LEU A 17 -16.49 -30.82 -8.06
CA LEU A 17 -15.14 -30.42 -7.67
C LEU A 17 -14.98 -28.89 -7.51
N TRP A 18 -15.66 -28.11 -8.34
CA TRP A 18 -15.67 -26.65 -8.23
C TRP A 18 -16.41 -26.19 -6.97
N GLU A 19 -17.57 -26.76 -6.67
CA GLU A 19 -18.32 -26.47 -5.44
C GLU A 19 -17.55 -26.86 -4.18
N GLU A 20 -16.73 -27.92 -4.24
CA GLU A 20 -15.79 -28.27 -3.16
C GLU A 20 -14.69 -27.23 -3.01
N PHE A 21 -14.09 -26.78 -4.12
CA PHE A 21 -13.06 -25.74 -4.14
C PHE A 21 -13.57 -24.42 -3.56
N GLU A 22 -14.72 -23.93 -4.00
CA GLU A 22 -15.32 -22.67 -3.51
C GLU A 22 -15.60 -22.69 -2.00
N ARG A 23 -15.95 -23.85 -1.45
CA ARG A 23 -16.13 -23.99 0.01
C ARG A 23 -14.84 -23.98 0.79
N GLU A 24 -13.75 -24.46 0.20
CA GLU A 24 -12.44 -24.53 0.86
C GLU A 24 -11.64 -23.23 0.73
N VAL A 25 -11.83 -22.50 -0.35
CA VAL A 25 -11.11 -21.29 -0.69
C VAL A 25 -12.11 -20.17 -0.97
N PRO A 26 -12.76 -19.63 0.08
CA PRO A 26 -13.76 -18.60 -0.09
C PRO A 26 -13.13 -17.33 -0.68
N GLU A 27 -13.88 -16.68 -1.55
CA GLU A 27 -13.47 -15.40 -2.14
C GLU A 27 -13.27 -14.30 -1.09
N PRO A 28 -12.44 -13.29 -1.39
CA PRO A 28 -12.27 -12.14 -0.51
C PRO A 28 -13.60 -11.41 -0.27
N ALA A 29 -13.73 -10.82 0.92
CA ALA A 29 -14.91 -10.05 1.28
C ALA A 29 -15.17 -8.93 0.25
N GLY A 30 -16.42 -8.83 -0.20
CA GLY A 30 -16.85 -7.84 -1.19
C GLY A 30 -16.70 -8.29 -2.65
N TRP A 31 -16.14 -9.47 -2.90
CA TRP A 31 -16.21 -10.08 -4.24
C TRP A 31 -17.50 -10.86 -4.39
N ARG A 32 -18.06 -10.82 -5.59
CA ARG A 32 -19.23 -11.65 -5.92
C ARG A 32 -18.74 -13.01 -6.41
N SER A 33 -19.11 -14.06 -5.70
CA SER A 33 -18.88 -15.43 -6.18
C SER A 33 -19.57 -15.64 -7.52
N LYS A 34 -18.89 -16.32 -8.43
CA LYS A 34 -19.49 -16.73 -9.71
C LYS A 34 -20.57 -17.76 -9.48
N THR A 35 -21.59 -17.76 -10.31
CA THR A 35 -22.51 -18.86 -10.42
C THR A 35 -21.90 -20.00 -11.24
N TRP A 36 -22.40 -21.23 -11.08
CA TRP A 36 -21.92 -22.34 -11.92
C TRP A 36 -22.09 -22.08 -13.42
N ASP A 37 -23.19 -21.47 -13.84
CA ASP A 37 -23.45 -21.18 -15.25
C ASP A 37 -22.40 -20.21 -15.84
N GLU A 38 -21.98 -19.22 -15.06
CA GLU A 38 -20.92 -18.29 -15.43
C GLU A 38 -19.57 -19.01 -15.53
N GLU A 39 -19.25 -19.85 -14.54
CA GLU A 39 -18.02 -20.64 -14.53
C GLU A 39 -18.01 -21.65 -15.67
N TRP A 40 -19.11 -22.38 -15.89
CA TRP A 40 -19.22 -23.35 -16.96
C TRP A 40 -18.95 -22.75 -18.35
N SER A 41 -19.45 -21.57 -18.60
CA SER A 41 -19.18 -20.84 -19.85
C SER A 41 -17.67 -20.54 -20.03
N GLY A 42 -16.96 -20.25 -18.94
CA GLY A 42 -15.51 -20.11 -18.92
C GLY A 42 -14.78 -21.43 -19.20
N LEU A 43 -15.20 -22.49 -18.50
CA LEU A 43 -14.66 -23.85 -18.63
C LEU A 43 -14.77 -24.40 -20.04
N GLN A 44 -15.88 -24.15 -20.74
CA GLN A 44 -16.06 -24.56 -22.14
C GLN A 44 -15.01 -23.93 -23.05
N ARG A 45 -14.68 -22.64 -22.85
CA ARG A 45 -13.60 -21.97 -23.59
C ARG A 45 -12.23 -22.55 -23.24
N SER A 46 -11.98 -22.82 -21.97
CA SER A 46 -10.72 -23.42 -21.51
C SER A 46 -10.57 -24.86 -22.01
N MET A 47 -11.66 -25.65 -22.06
CA MET A 47 -11.66 -27.00 -22.67
C MET A 47 -11.31 -26.95 -24.16
N ALA A 48 -11.90 -26.02 -24.91
CA ALA A 48 -11.60 -25.83 -26.32
C ALA A 48 -10.12 -25.46 -26.58
N ALA A 49 -9.48 -24.79 -25.61
CA ALA A 49 -8.06 -24.50 -25.61
C ALA A 49 -7.18 -25.64 -25.06
N GLY A 50 -7.77 -26.76 -24.64
CA GLY A 50 -7.04 -27.90 -24.04
C GLY A 50 -6.57 -27.66 -22.61
N GLY A 51 -7.23 -26.76 -21.87
CA GLY A 51 -6.78 -26.28 -20.55
C GLY A 51 -7.53 -26.88 -19.34
N VAL A 52 -8.40 -27.85 -19.54
CA VAL A 52 -9.14 -28.50 -18.45
C VAL A 52 -8.76 -29.95 -18.32
N PHE A 53 -8.32 -30.35 -17.13
CA PHE A 53 -7.90 -31.73 -16.84
C PHE A 53 -8.62 -32.28 -15.62
N LEU A 54 -8.95 -33.58 -15.67
CA LEU A 54 -9.48 -34.36 -14.56
C LEU A 54 -8.48 -35.43 -14.13
N ALA A 55 -8.38 -35.62 -12.81
CA ALA A 55 -7.75 -36.76 -12.18
C ALA A 55 -8.84 -37.71 -11.68
N GLU A 56 -8.68 -39.01 -11.97
CA GLU A 56 -9.63 -40.05 -11.60
C GLU A 56 -8.90 -41.25 -10.96
N ASP A 57 -9.55 -41.86 -10.01
CA ASP A 57 -9.22 -43.19 -9.47
C ASP A 57 -10.41 -44.16 -9.66
N ASP A 58 -10.30 -45.34 -9.08
CA ASP A 58 -11.35 -46.37 -9.17
C ASP A 58 -12.70 -45.94 -8.52
N SER A 59 -12.70 -44.89 -7.72
CA SER A 59 -13.88 -44.31 -7.10
C SER A 59 -14.43 -43.08 -7.81
N GLY A 60 -13.84 -42.70 -8.94
CA GLY A 60 -14.25 -41.56 -9.78
C GLY A 60 -13.34 -40.35 -9.70
N PRO A 61 -13.83 -39.16 -10.04
CA PRO A 61 -13.03 -37.91 -10.05
C PRO A 61 -12.48 -37.55 -8.68
N ILE A 62 -11.17 -37.25 -8.60
CA ILE A 62 -10.46 -36.92 -7.36
C ILE A 62 -9.76 -35.57 -7.40
N GLY A 63 -9.79 -34.89 -8.54
CA GLY A 63 -9.23 -33.55 -8.66
C GLY A 63 -9.36 -33.00 -10.07
N MET A 64 -9.17 -31.71 -10.17
CA MET A 64 -9.23 -30.96 -11.42
C MET A 64 -8.13 -29.89 -11.50
N MET A 65 -7.79 -29.50 -12.71
CA MET A 65 -6.98 -28.32 -13.01
C MET A 65 -7.60 -27.58 -14.16
N LEU A 66 -7.76 -26.27 -13.99
CA LEU A 66 -8.33 -25.35 -14.94
C LEU A 66 -7.29 -24.33 -15.31
N GLY A 67 -7.15 -24.03 -16.61
CA GLY A 67 -6.26 -23.01 -17.10
C GLY A 67 -6.45 -22.77 -18.58
N GLY A 68 -5.72 -21.81 -19.12
CA GLY A 68 -5.82 -21.48 -20.54
C GLY A 68 -4.74 -20.50 -20.99
N PRO A 69 -4.68 -20.23 -22.31
CA PRO A 69 -3.78 -19.22 -22.87
C PRO A 69 -4.12 -17.83 -22.29
N TRP A 70 -3.09 -17.06 -21.97
CA TRP A 70 -3.20 -15.70 -21.46
C TRP A 70 -2.17 -14.77 -22.11
N GLY A 71 -2.62 -13.93 -23.02
CA GLY A 71 -1.74 -13.18 -23.90
C GLY A 71 -1.03 -14.09 -24.91
N ASP A 72 0.10 -13.63 -25.45
CA ASP A 72 0.75 -14.28 -26.59
C ASP A 72 1.63 -15.48 -26.22
N ASP A 73 2.22 -15.50 -25.02
CA ASP A 73 3.22 -16.50 -24.64
C ASP A 73 3.05 -17.06 -23.21
N ARG A 74 1.91 -16.78 -22.56
CA ARG A 74 1.63 -17.21 -21.19
C ARG A 74 0.46 -18.17 -21.12
N TRP A 75 0.51 -19.02 -20.13
CA TRP A 75 -0.58 -19.90 -19.73
C TRP A 75 -0.97 -19.58 -18.29
N HIS A 76 -2.24 -19.27 -18.06
CA HIS A 76 -2.74 -18.98 -16.72
C HIS A 76 -3.44 -20.20 -16.12
N VAL A 77 -3.06 -20.57 -14.91
CA VAL A 77 -3.77 -21.57 -14.10
C VAL A 77 -4.79 -20.84 -13.22
N GLU A 78 -6.06 -21.10 -13.47
CA GLU A 78 -7.16 -20.47 -12.72
C GLU A 78 -7.46 -21.24 -11.44
N THR A 79 -7.57 -22.58 -11.52
CA THR A 79 -7.97 -23.42 -10.39
C THR A 79 -7.22 -24.72 -10.39
N VAL A 80 -6.80 -25.16 -9.21
CA VAL A 80 -6.32 -26.51 -8.93
C VAL A 80 -6.99 -27.00 -7.66
N HIS A 81 -7.79 -28.04 -7.79
CA HIS A 81 -8.42 -28.69 -6.64
C HIS A 81 -8.14 -30.18 -6.62
N VAL A 82 -7.90 -30.72 -5.42
CA VAL A 82 -7.74 -32.13 -5.15
C VAL A 82 -8.53 -32.47 -3.89
N ARG A 83 -9.43 -33.43 -4.02
CA ARG A 83 -10.23 -33.93 -2.88
C ARG A 83 -9.34 -34.35 -1.72
N GLU A 84 -9.73 -34.05 -0.50
CA GLU A 84 -8.95 -34.26 0.71
C GLU A 84 -8.38 -35.67 0.79
N ARG A 85 -9.21 -36.69 0.51
CA ARG A 85 -8.81 -38.11 0.52
C ARG A 85 -7.70 -38.48 -0.45
N ALA A 86 -7.47 -37.67 -1.49
CA ALA A 86 -6.48 -37.89 -2.55
C ALA A 86 -5.26 -36.98 -2.43
N ARG A 87 -5.22 -36.08 -1.44
CA ARG A 87 -4.11 -35.17 -1.21
C ARG A 87 -2.84 -35.92 -0.77
N ARG A 88 -1.68 -35.27 -1.00
CA ARG A 88 -0.35 -35.83 -0.70
C ARG A 88 0.03 -37.11 -1.46
N GLN A 89 -0.77 -37.52 -2.44
CA GLN A 89 -0.54 -38.67 -3.30
C GLN A 89 0.00 -38.30 -4.70
N GLY A 90 0.42 -37.05 -4.89
CA GLY A 90 0.98 -36.56 -6.15
C GLY A 90 -0.05 -36.14 -7.22
N VAL A 91 -1.35 -36.14 -6.90
CA VAL A 91 -2.43 -35.80 -7.86
C VAL A 91 -2.22 -34.41 -8.46
N ALA A 92 -2.05 -33.37 -7.64
CA ALA A 92 -1.82 -31.99 -8.13
C ALA A 92 -0.56 -31.88 -9.00
N LYS A 93 0.52 -32.59 -8.64
CA LYS A 93 1.74 -32.64 -9.48
C LYS A 93 1.48 -33.28 -10.83
N SER A 94 0.69 -34.34 -10.90
CA SER A 94 0.36 -35.04 -12.14
C SER A 94 -0.54 -34.18 -13.03
N LEU A 95 -1.54 -33.51 -12.45
CA LEU A 95 -2.39 -32.54 -13.13
C LEU A 95 -1.56 -31.39 -13.72
N LEU A 96 -0.66 -30.82 -12.92
CA LEU A 96 0.22 -29.74 -13.37
C LEU A 96 1.15 -30.20 -14.51
N ALA A 97 1.67 -31.42 -14.46
CA ALA A 97 2.51 -31.96 -15.53
C ALA A 97 1.77 -32.07 -16.86
N GLU A 98 0.51 -32.47 -16.84
CA GLU A 98 -0.34 -32.49 -18.05
C GLU A 98 -0.60 -31.08 -18.58
N CYS A 99 -0.96 -30.15 -17.67
CA CYS A 99 -1.18 -28.75 -18.00
C CYS A 99 0.06 -28.12 -18.63
N VAL A 100 1.26 -28.31 -18.06
CA VAL A 100 2.54 -27.83 -18.62
C VAL A 100 2.79 -28.42 -20.02
N ARG A 101 2.44 -29.68 -20.26
CA ARG A 101 2.58 -30.31 -21.58
C ARG A 101 1.66 -29.67 -22.60
N GLY A 102 0.39 -29.44 -22.24
CA GLY A 102 -0.57 -28.73 -23.08
C GLY A 102 -0.15 -27.29 -23.36
N ALA A 103 0.26 -26.56 -22.36
CA ALA A 103 0.74 -25.18 -22.47
C ALA A 103 1.92 -25.07 -23.44
N LYS A 104 2.92 -25.96 -23.32
CA LYS A 104 4.07 -25.99 -24.24
C LYS A 104 3.66 -26.32 -25.67
N ALA A 105 2.74 -27.26 -25.87
CA ALA A 105 2.22 -27.58 -27.20
C ALA A 105 1.46 -26.40 -27.84
N GLY A 106 0.83 -25.56 -26.98
CA GLY A 106 0.20 -24.29 -27.39
C GLY A 106 1.14 -23.12 -27.57
N GLY A 107 2.47 -23.31 -27.39
CA GLY A 107 3.49 -22.27 -27.60
C GLY A 107 3.75 -21.37 -26.36
N ALA A 108 3.14 -21.64 -25.23
CA ALA A 108 3.40 -20.86 -24.02
C ALA A 108 4.83 -21.06 -23.49
N ARG A 109 5.45 -19.98 -23.05
CA ARG A 109 6.79 -19.96 -22.47
C ARG A 109 6.76 -19.81 -20.94
N HIS A 110 5.71 -19.18 -20.44
CA HIS A 110 5.55 -18.91 -19.02
C HIS A 110 4.22 -19.44 -18.52
N MET A 111 4.18 -19.83 -17.27
CA MET A 111 2.96 -20.17 -16.55
C MET A 111 2.74 -19.18 -15.43
N THR A 112 1.52 -18.67 -15.29
CA THR A 112 1.11 -17.74 -14.24
C THR A 112 -0.06 -18.31 -13.47
N LEU A 113 -0.25 -17.85 -12.25
CA LEU A 113 -1.41 -18.17 -11.41
C LEU A 113 -1.67 -17.05 -10.40
N GLY A 114 -2.89 -16.97 -9.89
CA GLY A 114 -3.24 -16.16 -8.74
C GLY A 114 -3.31 -17.00 -7.47
N VAL A 115 -2.84 -16.45 -6.35
CA VAL A 115 -3.01 -17.06 -5.02
C VAL A 115 -3.59 -16.01 -4.09
N LEU A 116 -4.68 -16.34 -3.42
CA LEU A 116 -5.23 -15.49 -2.37
C LEU A 116 -4.23 -15.37 -1.22
N VAL A 117 -4.00 -14.16 -0.71
CA VAL A 117 -3.08 -13.89 0.41
C VAL A 117 -3.42 -14.67 1.68
N THR A 118 -4.68 -15.10 1.81
CA THR A 118 -5.16 -15.96 2.90
C THR A 118 -4.80 -17.43 2.72
N ASN A 119 -4.45 -17.86 1.49
CA ASN A 119 -4.13 -19.26 1.17
C ASN A 119 -2.62 -19.53 1.24
N GLN A 120 -2.04 -19.41 2.43
CA GLN A 120 -0.61 -19.60 2.69
C GLN A 120 -0.10 -21.01 2.31
N LEU A 121 -0.98 -22.02 2.40
CA LEU A 121 -0.63 -23.40 2.01
C LEU A 121 -0.34 -23.47 0.51
N ALA A 122 -1.23 -22.93 -0.32
CA ALA A 122 -1.04 -22.89 -1.76
C ALA A 122 0.20 -22.07 -2.14
N GLU A 123 0.37 -20.87 -1.54
CA GLU A 123 1.56 -20.04 -1.77
C GLU A 123 2.86 -20.83 -1.51
N THR A 124 2.93 -21.54 -0.39
CA THR A 124 4.11 -22.36 -0.03
C THR A 124 4.38 -23.43 -1.09
N VAL A 125 3.34 -24.09 -1.60
CA VAL A 125 3.47 -25.12 -2.65
C VAL A 125 4.00 -24.52 -3.94
N TRP A 126 3.43 -23.39 -4.39
CA TRP A 126 3.82 -22.74 -5.64
C TRP A 126 5.26 -22.22 -5.59
N ARG A 127 5.66 -21.58 -4.47
CA ARG A 127 7.06 -21.15 -4.27
C ARG A 127 8.05 -22.30 -4.33
N ARG A 128 7.72 -23.48 -3.76
CA ARG A 128 8.56 -24.68 -3.86
C ARG A 128 8.68 -25.22 -5.29
N LEU A 129 7.71 -24.92 -6.15
CA LEU A 129 7.77 -25.26 -7.58
C LEU A 129 8.50 -24.19 -8.42
N GLY A 130 9.03 -23.15 -7.78
CA GLY A 130 9.79 -22.08 -8.43
C GLY A 130 8.97 -20.92 -8.96
N PHE A 131 7.70 -20.81 -8.57
CA PHE A 131 6.93 -19.60 -8.88
C PHE A 131 7.38 -18.43 -8.01
N GLU A 132 7.59 -17.29 -8.66
CA GLU A 132 7.96 -16.04 -8.00
C GLU A 132 6.83 -15.01 -8.14
N PRO A 133 6.56 -14.19 -7.12
CA PRO A 133 5.55 -13.14 -7.22
C PRO A 133 6.04 -12.05 -8.18
N VAL A 134 5.21 -11.72 -9.16
CA VAL A 134 5.50 -10.69 -10.17
C VAL A 134 4.52 -9.53 -10.13
N GLU A 135 3.36 -9.71 -9.48
CA GLU A 135 2.28 -8.73 -9.41
C GLU A 135 1.50 -8.89 -8.11
N VAL A 136 0.98 -7.80 -7.59
CA VAL A 136 0.04 -7.77 -6.48
C VAL A 136 -1.28 -7.21 -6.97
N LEU A 137 -2.34 -8.02 -6.96
CA LEU A 137 -3.69 -7.57 -7.24
C LEU A 137 -4.29 -6.94 -5.97
N MET A 138 -4.69 -5.67 -6.07
CA MET A 138 -5.37 -4.94 -5.00
C MET A 138 -6.80 -4.66 -5.41
N THR A 139 -7.73 -4.73 -4.47
CA THR A 139 -9.14 -4.46 -4.71
C THR A 139 -9.74 -3.57 -3.63
N GLN A 140 -10.71 -2.75 -4.01
CA GLN A 140 -11.51 -1.92 -3.10
C GLN A 140 -12.92 -1.79 -3.69
N PRO A 141 -14.00 -1.95 -2.91
CA PRO A 141 -15.34 -1.62 -3.36
C PRO A 141 -15.43 -0.17 -3.86
N LEU A 142 -16.14 0.05 -4.96
CA LEU A 142 -16.17 1.37 -5.62
C LEU A 142 -16.86 2.45 -4.79
N ASP A 143 -17.87 2.10 -3.99
CA ASP A 143 -18.52 2.99 -3.03
C ASP A 143 -17.53 3.47 -1.97
N VAL A 144 -16.80 2.57 -1.34
CA VAL A 144 -15.75 2.88 -0.35
C VAL A 144 -14.62 3.68 -0.98
N LEU A 145 -14.21 3.34 -2.21
CA LEU A 145 -13.19 4.11 -2.94
C LEU A 145 -13.71 5.53 -3.25
N GLY A 146 -14.97 5.65 -3.70
CA GLY A 146 -15.60 6.94 -3.97
C GLY A 146 -15.68 7.82 -2.74
N GLU A 147 -16.08 7.27 -1.59
CA GLU A 147 -16.08 7.99 -0.31
C GLU A 147 -14.66 8.44 0.07
N ARG A 148 -13.67 7.55 -0.03
CA ARG A 148 -12.26 7.91 0.27
C ARG A 148 -11.76 9.01 -0.66
N LEU A 149 -12.02 8.91 -1.96
CA LEU A 149 -11.61 9.93 -2.94
C LEU A 149 -12.31 11.29 -2.71
N ALA A 150 -13.56 11.29 -2.26
CA ALA A 150 -14.26 12.52 -1.89
C ALA A 150 -13.61 13.22 -0.67
N HIS A 151 -12.95 12.47 0.19
CA HIS A 151 -12.21 12.99 1.35
C HIS A 151 -10.72 13.29 1.05
N LEU A 152 -10.17 12.73 -0.04
CA LEU A 152 -8.83 13.06 -0.53
C LEU A 152 -8.91 14.35 -1.34
N ALA A 153 -8.71 15.49 -0.69
CA ALA A 153 -8.62 16.75 -1.41
C ALA A 153 -7.45 16.70 -2.39
N VAL A 154 -7.73 17.00 -3.65
CA VAL A 154 -6.71 17.12 -4.69
C VAL A 154 -6.23 18.57 -4.68
N GLY A 155 -5.23 18.84 -3.86
CA GLY A 155 -4.60 20.15 -3.75
C GLY A 155 -3.08 20.05 -3.81
N PRO A 156 -2.40 21.17 -3.98
CA PRO A 156 -0.95 21.19 -3.97
C PRO A 156 -0.41 20.77 -2.61
N SER A 157 0.68 20.04 -2.61
CA SER A 157 1.51 19.85 -1.42
C SER A 157 2.56 20.94 -1.38
N ARG A 158 2.86 21.42 -0.17
CA ARG A 158 4.00 22.30 0.07
C ARG A 158 4.66 21.95 1.39
N ALA A 159 5.95 22.07 1.46
CA ALA A 159 6.73 21.78 2.65
C ALA A 159 7.71 22.91 2.96
N SER A 160 7.99 23.09 4.21
CA SER A 160 9.07 23.98 4.65
C SER A 160 9.78 23.37 5.86
N THR A 161 11.08 23.55 5.90
CA THR A 161 11.89 23.16 7.05
C THR A 161 12.41 24.41 7.72
N HIS A 162 12.24 24.51 9.02
CA HIS A 162 12.64 25.69 9.81
C HIS A 162 13.68 25.26 10.83
N VAL A 163 14.80 25.93 10.87
CA VAL A 163 15.87 25.68 11.85
C VAL A 163 16.08 26.91 12.73
N GLN A 164 16.18 26.69 14.02
CA GLN A 164 16.39 27.77 15.01
C GLN A 164 17.87 28.07 15.14
N THR A 165 18.38 29.04 14.33
CA THR A 165 19.77 29.45 14.32
C THR A 165 19.93 30.79 13.61
N ASP A 166 20.98 31.55 13.99
CA ASP A 166 21.42 32.76 13.30
C ASP A 166 22.56 32.48 12.28
N ASP A 167 23.13 31.27 12.32
CA ASP A 167 24.25 30.89 11.45
C ASP A 167 23.76 30.38 10.08
N ARG A 168 23.43 31.34 9.20
CA ARG A 168 23.05 31.06 7.82
C ARG A 168 24.09 30.23 7.06
N THR A 169 25.38 30.52 7.30
CA THR A 169 26.49 29.85 6.60
C THR A 169 26.55 28.35 6.97
N ALA A 170 26.26 28.00 8.23
CA ALA A 170 26.17 26.62 8.64
C ALA A 170 24.98 25.89 8.00
N VAL A 171 23.84 26.58 7.84
CA VAL A 171 22.66 26.04 7.13
C VAL A 171 22.99 25.80 5.65
N GLU A 172 23.61 26.76 4.96
CA GLU A 172 24.02 26.62 3.56
C GLU A 172 24.97 25.44 3.34
N ARG A 173 25.92 25.23 4.25
CA ARG A 173 26.85 24.09 4.23
C ARG A 173 26.10 22.75 4.44
N ALA A 174 25.12 22.71 5.33
CA ALA A 174 24.32 21.53 5.57
C ALA A 174 23.46 21.16 4.34
N ILE A 175 22.87 22.16 3.67
CA ILE A 175 22.13 22.00 2.42
C ILE A 175 23.03 21.43 1.32
N ALA A 176 24.23 22.02 1.13
CA ALA A 176 25.18 21.58 0.11
C ALA A 176 25.66 20.12 0.29
N GLN A 177 25.55 19.56 1.49
CA GLN A 177 25.96 18.21 1.84
C GLN A 177 24.80 17.21 1.90
N PHE A 178 23.57 17.68 1.70
CA PHE A 178 22.39 16.80 1.77
C PHE A 178 22.25 15.96 0.50
N VAL A 179 21.73 14.74 0.68
CA VAL A 179 21.40 13.80 -0.42
C VAL A 179 20.00 13.23 -0.14
N PRO A 180 19.04 13.40 -1.07
CA PRO A 180 19.18 13.95 -2.43
C PRO A 180 19.54 15.44 -2.43
N ARG A 181 20.17 15.91 -3.53
CA ARG A 181 20.53 17.32 -3.66
C ARG A 181 19.26 18.17 -3.75
N LEU A 182 19.25 19.28 -3.01
CA LEU A 182 18.21 20.29 -3.15
C LEU A 182 18.51 21.15 -4.37
N ASP A 183 17.50 21.37 -5.21
CA ASP A 183 17.68 21.98 -6.53
C ASP A 183 17.66 23.52 -6.46
N GLU A 184 16.72 24.09 -5.68
CA GLU A 184 16.46 25.54 -5.62
C GLU A 184 16.14 26.00 -4.19
N ALA A 185 16.98 25.63 -3.21
CA ALA A 185 16.72 25.93 -1.81
C ALA A 185 16.58 27.44 -1.55
N ASP A 186 15.36 27.88 -1.22
CA ASP A 186 15.05 29.26 -0.81
C ASP A 186 15.21 29.40 0.72
N LEU A 187 16.17 30.23 1.14
CA LEU A 187 16.46 30.46 2.55
C LEU A 187 15.99 31.86 2.96
N ARG A 188 15.05 31.92 3.90
CA ARG A 188 14.54 33.18 4.45
C ARG A 188 14.63 33.21 5.97
N PRO A 189 15.23 34.26 6.55
CA PRO A 189 15.16 34.47 7.99
C PRO A 189 13.70 34.83 8.39
N THR A 190 13.28 34.38 9.55
CA THR A 190 11.98 34.75 10.13
C THR A 190 12.18 35.70 11.32
N SER A 191 11.10 36.30 11.80
CA SER A 191 11.12 37.31 12.88
C SER A 191 11.55 36.78 14.25
N ARG A 192 11.58 35.45 14.46
CA ARG A 192 11.87 34.83 15.76
C ARG A 192 13.17 34.01 15.80
N GLY A 193 14.16 34.31 14.96
CA GLY A 193 15.44 33.61 14.94
C GLY A 193 15.37 32.22 14.29
N TRP A 194 14.44 32.00 13.39
CA TRP A 194 14.37 30.83 12.53
C TRP A 194 14.86 31.17 11.12
N ILE A 195 15.46 30.19 10.48
CA ILE A 195 15.70 30.22 9.04
C ILE A 195 14.75 29.21 8.40
N ARG A 196 13.88 29.70 7.52
CA ARG A 196 13.00 28.87 6.69
C ARG A 196 13.78 28.39 5.46
N ILE A 197 13.62 27.11 5.14
CA ILE A 197 14.17 26.46 3.95
C ILE A 197 13.00 25.83 3.20
N ALA A 198 12.84 26.21 1.93
CA ALA A 198 11.86 25.61 1.03
C ALA A 198 12.54 25.15 -0.25
N ASP A 199 12.13 24.02 -0.79
CA ASP A 199 12.69 23.43 -2.01
C ASP A 199 11.68 22.48 -2.64
N PRO A 200 11.50 22.46 -3.97
CA PRO A 200 10.56 21.57 -4.65
C PRO A 200 10.77 20.08 -4.35
N VAL A 201 12.01 19.64 -4.09
CA VAL A 201 12.31 18.26 -3.68
C VAL A 201 11.66 17.94 -2.34
N LEU A 202 11.66 18.88 -1.39
CA LEU A 202 11.02 18.70 -0.09
C LEU A 202 9.49 18.77 -0.17
N ASP A 203 8.93 19.50 -1.14
CA ASP A 203 7.50 19.55 -1.41
C ASP A 203 6.98 18.23 -1.97
N ALA A 204 7.77 17.59 -2.84
CA ALA A 204 7.40 16.38 -3.56
C ALA A 204 7.67 15.09 -2.77
N ASP A 205 8.68 15.08 -1.90
CA ASP A 205 9.15 13.89 -1.19
C ASP A 205 9.17 14.09 0.33
N ARG A 206 8.17 13.50 1.00
CA ARG A 206 8.04 13.51 2.45
C ARG A 206 9.21 12.84 3.18
N GLU A 207 9.79 11.79 2.61
CA GLU A 207 10.93 11.11 3.21
C GLU A 207 12.17 11.96 3.12
N ALA A 208 12.39 12.64 1.98
CA ALA A 208 13.45 13.60 1.82
C ALA A 208 13.35 14.74 2.83
N GLN A 209 12.15 15.32 3.04
CA GLN A 209 11.93 16.35 4.06
C GLN A 209 12.25 15.83 5.47
N THR A 210 11.77 14.64 5.81
CA THR A 210 12.00 13.99 7.12
C THR A 210 13.49 13.80 7.38
N LYS A 211 14.20 13.24 6.40
CA LYS A 211 15.65 13.02 6.47
C LYS A 211 16.41 14.32 6.58
N PHE A 212 16.05 15.32 5.75
CA PHE A 212 16.68 16.63 5.77
C PHE A 212 16.54 17.32 7.12
N ALA A 213 15.32 17.37 7.68
CA ALA A 213 15.07 18.01 8.96
C ALA A 213 15.85 17.34 10.10
N ARG A 214 15.90 16.00 10.12
CA ARG A 214 16.66 15.24 11.11
C ARG A 214 18.16 15.51 11.00
N ASP A 215 18.72 15.42 9.78
CA ASP A 215 20.14 15.60 9.53
C ASP A 215 20.57 17.06 9.84
N LEU A 216 19.72 18.03 9.52
CA LEU A 216 19.93 19.44 9.85
C LEU A 216 19.96 19.67 11.37
N SER A 217 18.99 19.09 12.09
CA SER A 217 18.92 19.15 13.56
C SER A 217 20.13 18.51 14.24
N ASP A 218 20.60 17.38 13.73
CA ASP A 218 21.78 16.68 14.27
C ASP A 218 23.06 17.49 14.04
N ARG A 219 23.31 17.93 12.81
CA ARG A 219 24.53 18.67 12.42
C ARG A 219 24.68 20.01 13.12
N LEU A 220 23.59 20.73 13.30
CA LEU A 220 23.61 22.06 13.91
C LEU A 220 23.36 22.03 15.42
N GLY A 221 22.96 20.87 15.98
CA GLY A 221 22.54 20.77 17.37
C GLY A 221 21.32 21.62 17.69
N ALA A 222 20.58 22.06 16.69
CA ALA A 222 19.49 23.04 16.78
C ALA A 222 18.11 22.37 16.75
N VAL A 223 17.10 23.12 17.20
CA VAL A 223 15.69 22.74 17.01
C VAL A 223 15.31 22.93 15.56
N VAL A 224 14.65 21.92 14.98
CA VAL A 224 14.16 21.97 13.60
C VAL A 224 12.69 21.56 13.56
N VAL A 225 11.89 22.31 12.81
CA VAL A 225 10.49 22.00 12.50
C VAL A 225 10.38 21.71 11.01
N ALA A 226 9.95 20.50 10.66
CA ALA A 226 9.50 20.17 9.32
C ALA A 226 7.97 20.36 9.29
N LEU A 227 7.48 21.35 8.57
CA LEU A 227 6.06 21.68 8.42
C LEU A 227 5.62 21.40 6.99
N ALA A 228 4.48 20.74 6.82
CA ALA A 228 3.95 20.39 5.51
C ALA A 228 2.43 20.55 5.45
N LEU A 229 1.96 20.99 4.29
CA LEU A 229 0.59 20.84 3.80
C LEU A 229 0.60 19.72 2.77
N GLU A 230 -0.13 18.66 3.01
CA GLU A 230 -0.13 17.47 2.15
C GLU A 230 -1.47 17.36 1.40
N GLY A 231 -1.39 17.32 0.07
CA GLY A 231 -2.54 17.18 -0.82
C GLY A 231 -3.61 18.27 -0.70
N GLY A 232 -3.28 19.44 -0.13
CA GLY A 232 -4.24 20.51 0.16
C GLY A 232 -5.27 20.15 1.25
N ALA A 233 -5.07 19.04 1.98
CA ALA A 233 -6.08 18.48 2.88
C ALA A 233 -5.66 18.41 4.34
N VAL A 234 -4.41 18.06 4.61
CA VAL A 234 -3.91 17.83 5.97
C VAL A 234 -2.63 18.59 6.24
N VAL A 235 -2.46 18.97 7.49
CA VAL A 235 -1.26 19.65 7.97
C VAL A 235 -0.49 18.71 8.87
N ARG A 236 0.81 18.64 8.63
CA ARG A 236 1.74 17.89 9.45
C ARG A 236 2.88 18.77 9.92
N PHE A 237 3.34 18.56 11.14
CA PHE A 237 4.68 18.96 11.51
C PHE A 237 5.43 17.84 12.24
N ARG A 238 6.74 17.86 12.12
CA ARG A 238 7.66 17.07 12.92
C ARG A 238 8.69 17.98 13.57
N LEU A 239 8.88 17.80 14.86
CA LEU A 239 9.77 18.58 15.68
C LEU A 239 11.00 17.76 16.05
N TYR A 240 12.17 18.29 15.76
CA TYR A 240 13.45 17.62 16.03
C TYR A 240 14.29 18.45 17.00
N GLU A 241 14.98 17.76 17.89
CA GLU A 241 16.01 18.31 18.76
C GLU A 241 17.24 17.39 18.74
N ARG A 242 18.39 17.90 18.30
CA ARG A 242 19.66 17.13 18.19
C ARG A 242 19.50 15.82 17.42
N GLY A 243 18.89 15.88 16.25
CA GLY A 243 18.66 14.74 15.37
C GLY A 243 17.58 13.74 15.80
N ARG A 244 16.94 13.96 16.95
CA ARG A 244 15.84 13.10 17.43
C ARG A 244 14.49 13.75 17.19
N MET A 245 13.56 13.01 16.62
CA MET A 245 12.17 13.44 16.57
C MET A 245 11.60 13.39 17.99
N VAL A 246 11.11 14.53 18.45
CA VAL A 246 10.60 14.72 19.81
C VAL A 246 9.08 14.92 19.84
N ASP A 247 8.50 15.34 18.74
CA ASP A 247 7.05 15.48 18.57
C ASP A 247 6.65 15.32 17.11
N GLU A 248 5.46 14.77 16.86
CA GLU A 248 4.84 14.68 15.54
C GLU A 248 3.36 15.04 15.65
N TYR A 249 2.90 15.82 14.69
CA TYR A 249 1.50 16.19 14.56
C TYR A 249 1.00 15.87 13.14
N LEU A 250 -0.18 15.29 13.06
CA LEU A 250 -0.95 15.16 11.84
C LEU A 250 -2.40 15.58 12.12
N SER A 251 -2.89 16.58 11.42
CA SER A 251 -4.22 17.16 11.68
C SER A 251 -5.37 16.15 11.55
N VAL A 252 -5.22 15.15 10.70
CA VAL A 252 -6.13 13.99 10.56
C VAL A 252 -5.31 12.71 10.62
N PRO A 253 -5.10 12.10 11.80
CA PRO A 253 -4.23 10.95 11.99
C PRO A 253 -4.53 9.76 11.06
N ALA A 254 -5.81 9.41 10.89
CA ALA A 254 -6.26 8.30 10.04
C ALA A 254 -6.33 8.63 8.54
N TYR A 255 -5.82 9.80 8.09
CA TYR A 255 -5.93 10.23 6.69
C TYR A 255 -5.32 9.25 5.68
N TYR A 256 -4.21 8.62 6.02
CA TYR A 256 -3.51 7.67 5.16
C TYR A 256 -3.90 6.20 5.39
N GLY A 257 -4.72 5.92 6.37
CA GLY A 257 -5.20 4.59 6.71
C GLY A 257 -5.69 4.50 8.14
N ALA A 258 -6.42 3.43 8.45
CA ALA A 258 -6.88 3.19 9.80
C ALA A 258 -5.67 3.00 10.75
N LEU A 259 -5.68 3.69 11.86
CA LEU A 259 -4.71 3.58 12.93
C LEU A 259 -5.39 3.02 14.19
N ASP A 260 -4.62 2.41 15.05
CA ASP A 260 -5.12 2.15 16.39
C ASP A 260 -5.14 3.45 17.24
N ARG A 261 -5.87 3.41 18.36
CA ARG A 261 -6.03 4.60 19.22
C ARG A 261 -4.71 5.11 19.81
N SER A 262 -3.74 4.23 19.98
CA SER A 262 -2.41 4.59 20.50
C SER A 262 -1.64 5.42 19.48
N ASP A 263 -1.67 4.97 18.23
CA ASP A 263 -1.01 5.64 17.11
C ASP A 263 -1.70 6.98 16.76
N GLU A 264 -3.05 7.04 16.83
CA GLU A 264 -3.77 8.31 16.67
C GLU A 264 -3.35 9.34 17.73
N LEU A 265 -3.23 8.91 18.98
CA LEU A 265 -2.80 9.79 20.09
C LEU A 265 -1.34 10.22 19.93
N ALA A 266 -0.48 9.37 19.39
CA ALA A 266 0.92 9.69 19.13
C ALA A 266 1.10 10.78 18.06
N MET A 267 0.10 10.96 17.17
CA MET A 267 0.08 12.00 16.15
C MET A 267 -0.61 13.30 16.60
N ALA A 268 -0.99 13.40 17.86
CA ALA A 268 -1.49 14.65 18.43
C ALA A 268 -0.31 15.50 18.94
N ALA A 269 -0.27 16.78 18.56
CA ALA A 269 0.76 17.69 19.03
C ALA A 269 0.85 17.72 20.57
N ASN A 270 2.06 17.73 21.10
CA ASN A 270 2.30 17.98 22.51
C ASN A 270 2.49 19.49 22.78
N PRO A 271 1.45 20.22 23.26
CA PRO A 271 1.55 21.67 23.37
C PRO A 271 2.64 22.15 24.33
N THR A 272 2.95 21.37 25.36
CA THR A 272 4.00 21.72 26.32
C THR A 272 5.38 21.62 25.68
N LEU A 273 5.61 20.60 24.88
CA LEU A 273 6.88 20.36 24.20
C LEU A 273 7.11 21.37 23.07
N VAL A 274 6.07 21.60 22.26
CA VAL A 274 6.08 22.61 21.21
C VAL A 274 6.39 23.99 21.82
N ALA A 275 5.66 24.41 22.85
CA ALA A 275 5.88 25.67 23.53
C ALA A 275 7.33 25.83 24.07
N ARG A 276 7.87 24.78 24.68
CA ARG A 276 9.24 24.77 25.20
C ARG A 276 10.29 25.01 24.11
N LEU A 277 10.10 24.39 22.94
CA LEU A 277 11.11 24.36 21.89
C LEU A 277 10.98 25.52 20.88
N THR A 278 9.77 26.05 20.69
CA THR A 278 9.52 27.13 19.72
C THR A 278 9.28 28.50 20.35
N GLY A 279 9.06 28.54 21.65
CA GLY A 279 8.65 29.77 22.34
C GLY A 279 7.18 30.15 22.08
N ALA A 280 6.37 29.24 21.55
CA ALA A 280 4.94 29.42 21.31
C ALA A 280 4.14 29.49 22.62
N ASP A 281 2.97 30.12 22.59
CA ASP A 281 2.02 30.01 23.69
C ASP A 281 1.37 28.61 23.70
N ARG A 282 1.40 27.94 24.85
CA ARG A 282 0.91 26.59 25.00
C ARG A 282 -0.57 26.41 24.69
N GLU A 283 -1.40 27.37 25.12
CA GLU A 283 -2.84 27.30 24.89
C GLU A 283 -3.19 27.60 23.44
N GLU A 284 -2.44 28.47 22.79
CA GLU A 284 -2.55 28.72 21.35
C GLU A 284 -2.19 27.45 20.54
N VAL A 285 -1.10 26.76 20.89
CA VAL A 285 -0.74 25.48 20.24
C VAL A 285 -1.85 24.47 20.40
N ARG A 286 -2.41 24.31 21.62
CA ARG A 286 -3.52 23.38 21.87
C ARG A 286 -4.75 23.72 21.03
N ARG A 287 -5.04 24.97 20.87
CA ARG A 287 -6.21 25.45 20.10
C ARG A 287 -6.03 25.23 18.59
N VAL A 288 -4.83 25.46 18.07
CA VAL A 288 -4.57 25.41 16.62
C VAL A 288 -4.19 24.01 16.17
N ALA A 289 -3.25 23.36 16.83
CA ALA A 289 -2.75 22.02 16.42
C ALA A 289 -3.61 20.88 17.02
N ARG A 290 -4.94 20.97 16.85
CA ARG A 290 -5.87 19.91 17.24
C ARG A 290 -6.01 18.87 16.12
N THR A 291 -6.26 17.62 16.50
CA THR A 291 -6.60 16.56 15.55
C THR A 291 -8.11 16.45 15.35
N ALA A 292 -8.52 15.91 14.18
CA ALA A 292 -9.91 15.59 13.89
C ALA A 292 -10.01 14.26 13.09
N PRO A 293 -11.18 13.60 13.10
CA PRO A 293 -11.41 12.39 12.30
C PRO A 293 -11.39 12.64 10.79
N SER A 294 -11.75 13.86 10.35
CA SER A 294 -11.78 14.22 8.94
C SER A 294 -11.35 15.68 8.71
N PRO A 295 -10.88 16.02 7.49
CA PRO A 295 -10.53 17.40 7.15
C PRO A 295 -11.71 18.38 7.28
N ALA A 296 -12.94 17.92 7.08
CA ALA A 296 -14.15 18.76 7.14
C ALA A 296 -14.43 19.34 8.55
N GLU A 297 -13.85 18.76 9.59
CA GLU A 297 -14.01 19.20 10.98
C GLU A 297 -12.93 20.22 11.42
N LEU A 298 -12.02 20.55 10.51
CA LEU A 298 -10.91 21.48 10.71
C LEU A 298 -11.11 22.73 9.84
N PRO A 299 -10.40 23.82 10.14
CA PRO A 299 -10.27 24.93 9.18
C PRO A 299 -9.71 24.45 7.85
N PRO A 300 -9.91 25.20 6.74
CA PRO A 300 -9.24 24.90 5.48
C PRO A 300 -7.74 24.64 5.72
N ALA A 301 -7.20 23.60 5.10
CA ALA A 301 -5.86 23.11 5.42
C ALA A 301 -4.76 24.17 5.19
N GLU A 302 -4.94 25.07 4.20
CA GLU A 302 -4.04 26.21 4.03
C GLU A 302 -4.08 27.18 5.21
N THR A 303 -5.27 27.52 5.69
CA THR A 303 -5.44 28.36 6.88
C THR A 303 -4.83 27.70 8.12
N LEU A 304 -5.07 26.40 8.28
CA LEU A 304 -4.48 25.63 9.39
C LEU A 304 -2.95 25.61 9.32
N TYR A 305 -2.39 25.43 8.12
CA TYR A 305 -0.94 25.49 7.92
C TYR A 305 -0.34 26.85 8.34
N GLU A 306 -0.98 27.94 7.91
CA GLU A 306 -0.56 29.31 8.25
C GLU A 306 -0.71 29.59 9.75
N ASP A 307 -1.81 29.14 10.36
CA ASP A 307 -2.04 29.29 11.79
C ASP A 307 -1.00 28.52 12.62
N VAL A 308 -0.67 27.29 12.24
CA VAL A 308 0.39 26.51 12.89
C VAL A 308 1.75 27.22 12.75
N ALA A 309 2.10 27.66 11.54
CA ALA A 309 3.33 28.41 11.30
C ALA A 309 3.42 29.67 12.16
N ARG A 310 2.34 30.45 12.20
CA ARG A 310 2.25 31.71 12.98
C ARG A 310 2.41 31.47 14.48
N VAL A 311 1.69 30.50 15.04
CA VAL A 311 1.75 30.19 16.47
C VAL A 311 3.16 29.74 16.87
N MET A 312 3.82 28.95 16.04
CA MET A 312 5.20 28.48 16.28
C MET A 312 6.27 29.52 15.92
N GLY A 313 5.90 30.68 15.34
CA GLY A 313 6.83 31.72 14.93
C GLY A 313 7.67 31.37 13.69
N LEU A 314 7.13 30.53 12.81
CA LEU A 314 7.77 30.01 11.61
C LEU A 314 7.44 30.83 10.35
N GLU A 315 6.70 31.90 10.48
CA GLU A 315 6.32 32.76 9.35
C GLU A 315 7.56 33.31 8.63
N ALA A 316 7.47 33.33 7.30
CA ALA A 316 8.49 33.92 6.43
C ALA A 316 8.01 35.26 5.89
#